data_86c5bd59c30443899223d55a53e165fc
#
_entry.id   86c5bd59c30443899223d55a53e165fc
#
_cell.length_a   1.000
_cell.length_b   1.000
_cell.length_c   1.000
_cell.angle_alpha   90.00
_cell.angle_beta   90.00
_cell.angle_gamma   90.00
#
_symmetry.space_group_name_H-M   'P 1'
#
loop_
_entity.id
_entity.type
_entity.pdbx_description
1 polymer ?
#
loop_
_entity_poly.entity_id
_entity_poly.type
_entity_poly.pdbx_seq_one_letter_code
_entity_poly.pdbx_strand_id
1 'polypeptide(L)'
;IKSSAASDVYKRQVQGLAEFLPISSSGHLAILQNFLRIGNLENQMLFDVLLHLGTLGAVIIAYHTELRGLCREGLMMLHLKKPKRGARQDPPRRRLLLFLIVATLPLIPAAFLNDYLDPLFYDTFFIGFALIATGFLLLAADRFGHGNKTEKAMTLSDALMIGLAQMIAVVPGLSRSGTTISAGML
;
A
#
# COMPACT_ATOMS: atom_id res chain seq x y z
N ILE A 1 27.70 5.18 -18.33
CA ILE A 1 27.79 5.39 -16.87
C ILE A 1 27.01 6.64 -16.43
N LYS A 2 27.14 7.78 -17.15
CA LYS A 2 26.37 8.99 -16.82
C LYS A 2 24.84 8.85 -16.99
N SER A 3 24.39 8.02 -17.95
CA SER A 3 22.97 7.79 -18.16
C SER A 3 22.34 6.95 -17.03
N SER A 4 23.06 6.01 -16.42
CA SER A 4 22.56 5.18 -15.32
C SER A 4 22.36 5.99 -14.03
N ALA A 5 23.31 6.85 -13.65
CA ALA A 5 23.18 7.67 -12.45
C ALA A 5 22.01 8.67 -12.54
N ALA A 6 21.79 9.30 -13.68
CA ALA A 6 20.67 10.20 -13.89
C ALA A 6 19.33 9.44 -13.81
N SER A 7 19.23 8.27 -14.43
CA SER A 7 18.03 7.44 -14.37
C SER A 7 17.71 6.95 -12.96
N ASP A 8 18.72 6.63 -12.15
CA ASP A 8 18.55 6.24 -10.76
C ASP A 8 18.03 7.40 -9.90
N VAL A 9 18.46 8.63 -10.18
CA VAL A 9 17.92 9.83 -9.51
C VAL A 9 16.43 10.00 -9.85
N TYR A 10 16.05 9.88 -11.13
CA TYR A 10 14.64 9.97 -11.53
C TYR A 10 13.78 8.88 -10.91
N LYS A 11 14.26 7.63 -10.85
CA LYS A 11 13.55 6.54 -10.18
C LYS A 11 13.28 6.86 -8.70
N ARG A 12 14.29 7.37 -7.98
CA ARG A 12 14.16 7.76 -6.56
C ARG A 12 13.14 8.88 -6.38
N GLN A 13 13.15 9.87 -7.27
CA GLN A 13 12.20 10.98 -7.23
C GLN A 13 10.77 10.51 -7.52
N VAL A 14 10.58 9.71 -8.56
CA VAL A 14 9.26 9.14 -8.91
C VAL A 14 8.73 8.28 -7.78
N GLN A 15 9.55 7.39 -7.22
CA GLN A 15 9.14 6.55 -6.09
C GLN A 15 8.79 7.40 -4.87
N GLY A 16 9.65 8.36 -4.49
CA GLY A 16 9.45 9.21 -3.31
C GLY A 16 8.19 10.07 -3.38
N LEU A 17 7.74 10.45 -4.57
CA LEU A 17 6.49 11.19 -4.78
C LEU A 17 5.30 10.25 -4.93
N ALA A 18 5.41 9.23 -5.78
CA ALA A 18 4.31 8.37 -6.14
C ALA A 18 3.90 7.39 -5.03
N GLU A 19 4.80 7.06 -4.10
CA GLU A 19 4.49 6.17 -2.98
C GLU A 19 3.49 6.78 -2.00
N PHE A 20 3.59 8.10 -1.77
CA PHE A 20 2.70 8.82 -0.86
C PHE A 20 1.42 9.32 -1.54
N LEU A 21 1.38 9.29 -2.87
CA LEU A 21 0.21 9.62 -3.66
C LEU A 21 -0.55 8.33 -4.03
N PRO A 22 -1.87 8.35 -4.11
CA PRO A 22 -2.66 7.16 -4.46
C PRO A 22 -2.66 6.88 -5.98
N ILE A 23 -1.48 6.90 -6.64
CA ILE A 23 -1.33 6.87 -8.09
C ILE A 23 -0.54 5.66 -8.64
N SER A 24 -0.20 4.68 -7.81
CA SER A 24 0.62 3.50 -8.15
C SER A 24 2.08 3.82 -8.49
N SER A 25 2.93 3.82 -7.48
CA SER A 25 4.39 3.99 -7.63
C SER A 25 5.01 2.89 -8.50
N SER A 26 4.62 1.64 -8.28
CA SER A 26 5.11 0.49 -9.05
C SER A 26 4.76 0.58 -10.54
N GLY A 27 3.54 1.03 -10.88
CA GLY A 27 3.13 1.24 -12.27
C GLY A 27 3.95 2.34 -12.95
N HIS A 28 4.16 3.46 -12.28
CA HIS A 28 4.99 4.56 -12.80
C HIS A 28 6.45 4.15 -12.96
N LEU A 29 7.02 3.40 -12.00
CA LEU A 29 8.37 2.90 -12.11
C LEU A 29 8.52 1.92 -13.27
N ALA A 30 7.58 0.99 -13.45
CA ALA A 30 7.63 0.03 -14.54
C ALA A 30 7.57 0.70 -15.91
N ILE A 31 6.67 1.70 -16.12
CA ILE A 31 6.64 2.48 -17.36
C ILE A 31 7.94 3.24 -17.56
N LEU A 32 8.47 3.88 -16.53
CA LEU A 32 9.72 4.63 -16.63
C LEU A 32 10.90 3.72 -16.98
N GLN A 33 10.97 2.53 -16.40
CA GLN A 33 12.00 1.53 -16.68
C GLN A 33 11.92 1.03 -18.12
N ASN A 34 10.72 0.71 -18.60
CA ASN A 34 10.49 0.26 -19.97
C ASN A 34 10.81 1.36 -20.98
N PHE A 35 10.41 2.60 -20.70
CA PHE A 35 10.68 3.76 -21.59
C PHE A 35 12.17 4.09 -21.70
N LEU A 36 12.88 4.08 -20.58
CA LEU A 36 14.30 4.42 -20.52
C LEU A 36 15.22 3.24 -20.90
N ARG A 37 14.67 2.04 -21.13
CA ARG A 37 15.42 0.81 -21.44
C ARG A 37 16.58 0.57 -20.48
N ILE A 38 16.36 0.76 -19.19
CA ILE A 38 17.41 0.77 -18.18
C ILE A 38 17.64 -0.65 -17.63
N GLY A 39 18.83 -1.19 -17.85
CA GLY A 39 19.51 -2.20 -17.03
C GLY A 39 19.02 -3.64 -17.11
N ASN A 40 19.78 -4.53 -16.45
CA ASN A 40 19.45 -5.95 -16.26
C ASN A 40 18.34 -6.09 -15.21
N LEU A 41 17.41 -7.01 -15.44
CA LEU A 41 16.21 -7.25 -14.64
C LEU A 41 16.49 -7.52 -13.15
N GLU A 42 17.54 -8.27 -12.83
CA GLU A 42 17.91 -8.59 -11.44
C GLU A 42 18.32 -7.34 -10.62
N ASN A 43 19.10 -6.46 -11.24
CA ASN A 43 19.53 -5.22 -10.58
C ASN A 43 18.37 -4.23 -10.40
N GLN A 44 17.36 -4.29 -11.26
CA GLN A 44 16.17 -3.46 -11.15
C GLN A 44 15.30 -3.86 -9.96
N MET A 45 15.04 -5.16 -9.79
CA MET A 45 14.24 -5.68 -8.67
C MET A 45 14.88 -5.31 -7.32
N LEU A 46 16.19 -5.50 -7.17
CA LEU A 46 16.89 -5.12 -5.94
C LEU A 46 16.79 -3.60 -5.68
N PHE A 47 16.95 -2.79 -6.73
CA PHE A 47 16.86 -1.35 -6.62
C PHE A 47 15.46 -0.89 -6.19
N ASP A 48 14.40 -1.47 -6.78
CA ASP A 48 13.02 -1.16 -6.43
C ASP A 48 12.69 -1.56 -4.97
N VAL A 49 13.19 -2.71 -4.50
CA VAL A 49 13.08 -3.10 -3.09
C VAL A 49 13.76 -2.09 -2.15
N LEU A 50 14.96 -1.63 -2.50
CA LEU A 50 15.67 -0.61 -1.71
C LEU A 50 14.93 0.72 -1.67
N LEU A 51 14.29 1.13 -2.77
CA LEU A 51 13.45 2.33 -2.81
C LEU A 51 12.24 2.20 -1.86
N HIS A 52 11.56 1.06 -1.88
CA HIS A 52 10.43 0.79 -0.97
C HIS A 52 10.87 0.74 0.50
N LEU A 53 12.07 0.19 0.80
CA LEU A 53 12.63 0.24 2.14
C LEU A 53 12.91 1.68 2.60
N GLY A 54 13.36 2.55 1.71
CA GLY A 54 13.55 3.98 2.00
C GLY A 54 12.24 4.68 2.38
N THR A 55 11.19 4.48 1.58
CA THR A 55 9.86 5.06 1.87
C THR A 55 9.23 4.45 3.12
N LEU A 56 9.40 3.14 3.35
CA LEU A 56 8.98 2.48 4.59
C LEU A 56 9.67 3.09 5.82
N GLY A 57 10.98 3.35 5.73
CA GLY A 57 11.74 4.03 6.78
C GLY A 57 11.17 5.41 7.09
N ALA A 58 10.83 6.19 6.07
CA ALA A 58 10.20 7.50 6.23
C ALA A 58 8.85 7.41 6.94
N VAL A 59 8.00 6.43 6.57
CA VAL A 59 6.71 6.17 7.23
C VAL A 59 6.90 5.78 8.70
N ILE A 60 7.86 4.89 8.99
CA ILE A 60 8.15 4.47 10.37
C ILE A 60 8.59 5.66 11.22
N ILE A 61 9.42 6.56 10.69
CA ILE A 61 9.85 7.77 11.38
C ILE A 61 8.68 8.73 11.59
N ALA A 62 7.87 8.98 10.57
CA ALA A 62 6.74 9.90 10.64
C ALA A 62 5.67 9.43 11.62
N TYR A 63 5.32 8.13 11.59
CA TYR A 63 4.24 7.54 12.40
C TYR A 63 4.73 6.70 13.57
N HIS A 64 5.94 6.96 14.06
CA HIS A 64 6.55 6.14 15.12
C HIS A 64 5.73 6.06 16.41
N THR A 65 4.98 7.09 16.75
CA THR A 65 4.14 7.15 17.96
C THR A 65 2.93 6.24 17.83
N GLU A 66 2.24 6.31 16.69
CA GLU A 66 1.09 5.47 16.35
C GLU A 66 1.48 4.01 16.25
N LEU A 67 2.59 3.71 15.55
CA LEU A 67 3.12 2.36 15.38
C LEU A 67 3.51 1.75 16.74
N ARG A 68 4.18 2.50 17.61
CA ARG A 68 4.49 2.03 18.98
C ARG A 68 3.23 1.72 19.78
N GLY A 69 2.18 2.54 19.61
CA GLY A 69 0.88 2.32 20.23
C GLY A 69 0.24 1.02 19.75
N LEU A 70 0.18 0.80 18.45
CA LEU A 70 -0.37 -0.43 17.84
C LEU A 70 0.44 -1.68 18.22
N CYS A 71 1.77 -1.61 18.15
CA CYS A 71 2.65 -2.71 18.57
C CYS A 71 2.43 -3.07 20.05
N ARG A 72 2.28 -2.07 20.91
CA ARG A 72 2.00 -2.31 22.34
C ARG A 72 0.67 -3.02 22.56
N GLU A 73 -0.39 -2.58 21.88
CA GLU A 73 -1.71 -3.23 21.96
C GLU A 73 -1.66 -4.66 21.40
N GLY A 74 -0.97 -4.89 20.28
CA GLY A 74 -0.76 -6.23 19.73
C GLY A 74 -0.04 -7.17 20.71
N LEU A 75 1.04 -6.70 21.35
CA LEU A 75 1.75 -7.47 22.39
C LEU A 75 0.88 -7.77 23.62
N MET A 76 -0.03 -6.86 23.97
CA MET A 76 -1.00 -7.11 25.06
C MET A 76 -2.08 -8.11 24.64
N MET A 77 -2.54 -8.07 23.39
CA MET A 77 -3.48 -9.07 22.85
C MET A 77 -2.88 -10.47 22.82
N LEU A 78 -1.60 -10.60 22.51
CA LEU A 78 -0.85 -11.87 22.52
C LEU A 78 -0.40 -12.29 23.92
N HIS A 79 -0.83 -11.62 24.99
CA HIS A 79 -0.44 -11.85 26.38
C HIS A 79 1.09 -11.78 26.64
N LEU A 80 1.85 -11.24 25.69
CA LEU A 80 3.31 -11.08 25.80
C LEU A 80 3.70 -9.89 26.68
N LYS A 81 2.79 -8.96 26.92
CA LYS A 81 2.95 -7.82 27.82
C LYS A 81 1.74 -7.72 28.77
N LYS A 82 2.02 -7.67 30.08
CA LYS A 82 0.98 -7.38 31.07
C LYS A 82 0.65 -5.88 31.05
N PRO A 83 -0.64 -5.48 31.12
CA PRO A 83 -0.99 -4.08 31.27
C PRO A 83 -0.36 -3.55 32.57
N LYS A 84 0.26 -2.38 32.51
CA LYS A 84 0.70 -1.69 33.73
C LYS A 84 -0.52 -1.45 34.61
N ARG A 85 -0.39 -1.66 35.93
CA ARG A 85 -1.46 -1.35 36.92
C ARG A 85 -1.96 0.07 36.67
N GLY A 86 -3.27 0.23 36.35
CA GLY A 86 -3.87 1.53 36.03
C GLY A 86 -3.78 1.96 34.56
N ALA A 87 -3.09 1.24 33.66
CA ALA A 87 -3.14 1.53 32.24
C ALA A 87 -4.49 1.07 31.67
N ARG A 88 -5.32 2.02 31.33
CA ARG A 88 -6.56 1.78 30.58
C ARG A 88 -6.18 1.13 29.24
N GLN A 89 -6.80 -0.01 28.91
CA GLN A 89 -6.77 -0.52 27.54
C GLN A 89 -7.27 0.60 26.62
N ASP A 90 -6.63 0.78 25.48
CA ASP A 90 -7.08 1.77 24.49
C ASP A 90 -8.02 1.06 23.49
N PRO A 91 -9.35 1.03 23.78
CA PRO A 91 -10.31 0.27 22.98
C PRO A 91 -10.29 0.67 21.49
N PRO A 92 -10.12 1.95 21.11
CA PRO A 92 -10.00 2.37 19.73
C PRO A 92 -8.81 1.72 19.00
N ARG A 93 -7.61 1.70 19.61
CA ARG A 93 -6.41 1.10 18.99
C ARG A 93 -6.52 -0.41 18.82
N ARG A 94 -7.10 -1.09 19.80
CA ARG A 94 -7.36 -2.53 19.71
C ARG A 94 -8.31 -2.85 18.56
N ARG A 95 -9.37 -2.05 18.40
CA ARG A 95 -10.34 -2.19 17.31
C ARG A 95 -9.69 -1.90 15.95
N LEU A 96 -8.89 -0.85 15.86
CA LEU A 96 -8.13 -0.53 14.65
C LEU A 96 -7.19 -1.69 14.28
N LEU A 97 -6.48 -2.27 15.24
CA LEU A 97 -5.60 -3.41 15.00
C LEU A 97 -6.37 -4.62 14.44
N LEU A 98 -7.55 -4.92 14.99
CA LEU A 98 -8.43 -5.99 14.47
C LEU A 98 -8.88 -5.69 13.04
N PHE A 99 -9.25 -4.45 12.73
CA PHE A 99 -9.63 -4.06 11.38
C PHE A 99 -8.47 -4.17 10.40
N LEU A 100 -7.26 -3.79 10.79
CA LEU A 100 -6.06 -3.98 9.98
C LEU A 100 -5.78 -5.45 9.70
N ILE A 101 -5.92 -6.32 10.70
CA ILE A 101 -5.77 -7.77 10.52
C ILE A 101 -6.82 -8.29 9.54
N VAL A 102 -8.10 -7.97 9.74
CA VAL A 102 -9.19 -8.41 8.86
C VAL A 102 -9.00 -7.91 7.44
N ALA A 103 -8.61 -6.64 7.26
CA ALA A 103 -8.36 -6.07 5.95
C ALA A 103 -7.12 -6.70 5.25
N THR A 104 -6.20 -7.29 6.00
CA THR A 104 -5.00 -7.94 5.44
C THR A 104 -5.25 -9.41 5.07
N LEU A 105 -6.24 -10.08 5.68
CA LEU A 105 -6.52 -11.50 5.42
C LEU A 105 -6.74 -11.84 3.93
N PRO A 106 -7.48 -11.04 3.13
CA PRO A 106 -7.67 -11.33 1.71
C PRO A 106 -6.38 -11.30 0.86
N LEU A 107 -5.29 -10.69 1.36
CA LEU A 107 -4.00 -10.71 0.67
C LEU A 107 -3.30 -12.07 0.74
N ILE A 108 -3.65 -12.92 1.72
CA ILE A 108 -3.02 -14.24 1.85
C ILE A 108 -3.25 -15.10 0.60
N PRO A 109 -4.49 -15.32 0.12
CA PRO A 109 -4.70 -16.03 -1.13
C PRO A 109 -4.14 -15.27 -2.36
N ALA A 110 -4.12 -13.94 -2.34
CA ALA A 110 -3.53 -13.17 -3.44
C ALA A 110 -2.02 -13.40 -3.61
N ALA A 111 -1.31 -13.70 -2.52
CA ALA A 111 0.12 -14.01 -2.58
C ALA A 111 0.44 -15.26 -3.43
N PHE A 112 -0.49 -16.21 -3.56
CA PHE A 112 -0.32 -17.37 -4.42
C PHE A 112 -0.56 -17.07 -5.91
N LEU A 113 -1.05 -15.89 -6.25
CA LEU A 113 -1.26 -15.44 -7.63
C LEU A 113 -0.05 -14.69 -8.21
N ASN A 114 0.99 -14.43 -7.42
CA ASN A 114 2.16 -13.65 -7.86
C ASN A 114 2.77 -14.20 -9.15
N ASP A 115 2.97 -15.52 -9.26
CA ASP A 115 3.57 -16.15 -10.43
C ASP A 115 2.77 -15.89 -11.73
N TYR A 116 1.44 -15.71 -11.61
CA TYR A 116 0.57 -15.36 -12.73
C TYR A 116 0.54 -13.88 -13.03
N LEU A 117 0.84 -13.05 -12.04
CA LEU A 117 0.83 -11.59 -12.18
C LEU A 117 2.17 -11.03 -12.64
N ASP A 118 3.27 -11.74 -12.39
CA ASP A 118 4.63 -11.30 -12.74
C ASP A 118 4.79 -10.90 -14.22
N PRO A 119 4.26 -11.64 -15.21
CA PRO A 119 4.36 -11.25 -16.62
C PRO A 119 3.70 -9.89 -16.92
N LEU A 120 2.66 -9.53 -16.17
CA LEU A 120 1.92 -8.28 -16.37
C LEU A 120 2.71 -7.03 -15.96
N PHE A 121 3.76 -7.19 -15.12
CA PHE A 121 4.67 -6.08 -14.77
C PHE A 121 5.51 -5.62 -15.96
N TYR A 122 5.66 -6.45 -16.97
CA TYR A 122 6.43 -6.13 -18.19
C TYR A 122 5.55 -5.62 -19.33
N ASP A 123 4.24 -5.74 -19.22
CA ASP A 123 3.29 -5.25 -20.21
C ASP A 123 2.93 -3.78 -19.94
N THR A 124 3.60 -2.87 -20.66
CA THR A 124 3.38 -1.43 -20.52
C THR A 124 1.95 -1.01 -20.87
N PHE A 125 1.30 -1.68 -21.84
CA PHE A 125 -0.10 -1.39 -22.18
C PHE A 125 -1.03 -1.76 -21.06
N PHE A 126 -0.86 -2.96 -20.50
CA PHE A 126 -1.64 -3.41 -19.36
C PHE A 126 -1.50 -2.46 -18.16
N ILE A 127 -0.27 -2.07 -17.82
CA ILE A 127 0.00 -1.12 -16.74
C ILE A 127 -0.67 0.23 -17.03
N GLY A 128 -0.62 0.71 -18.28
CA GLY A 128 -1.28 1.95 -18.70
C GLY A 128 -2.80 1.91 -18.44
N PHE A 129 -3.46 0.82 -18.82
CA PHE A 129 -4.88 0.62 -18.54
C PHE A 129 -5.18 0.54 -17.04
N ALA A 130 -4.35 -0.13 -16.27
CA ALA A 130 -4.50 -0.23 -14.82
C ALA A 130 -4.34 1.14 -14.13
N LEU A 131 -3.43 2.00 -14.60
CA LEU A 131 -3.30 3.37 -14.12
C LEU A 131 -4.53 4.22 -14.44
N ILE A 132 -5.07 4.10 -15.65
CA ILE A 132 -6.32 4.77 -16.05
C ILE A 132 -7.48 4.29 -15.16
N ALA A 133 -7.59 2.98 -14.92
CA ALA A 133 -8.60 2.41 -14.03
C ALA A 133 -8.47 2.95 -12.59
N THR A 134 -7.25 3.08 -12.08
CA THR A 134 -6.99 3.73 -10.79
C THR A 134 -7.48 5.18 -10.77
N GLY A 135 -7.21 5.94 -11.84
CA GLY A 135 -7.70 7.32 -11.96
C GLY A 135 -9.21 7.41 -11.94
N PHE A 136 -9.91 6.54 -12.69
CA PHE A 136 -11.38 6.47 -12.64
C PHE A 136 -11.92 6.06 -11.28
N LEU A 137 -11.27 5.13 -10.60
CA LEU A 137 -11.66 4.69 -9.26
C LEU A 137 -11.56 5.85 -8.25
N LEU A 138 -10.46 6.60 -8.28
CA LEU A 138 -10.27 7.78 -7.44
C LEU A 138 -11.29 8.86 -7.73
N LEU A 139 -11.56 9.13 -9.01
CA LEU A 139 -12.57 10.10 -9.43
C LEU A 139 -13.97 9.67 -8.97
N ALA A 140 -14.31 8.40 -9.08
CA ALA A 140 -15.58 7.85 -8.60
C ALA A 140 -15.70 7.98 -7.07
N ALA A 141 -14.62 7.67 -6.34
CA ALA A 141 -14.59 7.82 -4.89
C ALA A 141 -14.76 9.28 -4.45
N ASP A 142 -14.10 10.21 -5.13
CA ASP A 142 -14.24 11.65 -4.87
C ASP A 142 -15.67 12.16 -5.14
N ARG A 143 -16.27 11.68 -6.24
CA ARG A 143 -17.61 12.17 -6.66
C ARG A 143 -18.76 11.52 -5.89
N PHE A 144 -18.65 10.25 -5.54
CA PHE A 144 -19.72 9.45 -4.95
C PHE A 144 -19.45 9.07 -3.49
N GLY A 145 -18.22 9.22 -3.03
CA GLY A 145 -17.83 8.93 -1.65
C GLY A 145 -18.45 9.94 -0.70
N HIS A 146 -19.44 9.50 0.06
CA HIS A 146 -20.11 10.29 1.09
C HIS A 146 -19.68 9.81 2.48
N GLY A 147 -18.40 9.59 2.67
CA GLY A 147 -17.80 9.01 3.87
C GLY A 147 -18.13 9.78 5.15
N ASN A 148 -19.33 9.58 5.69
CA ASN A 148 -19.76 10.10 6.99
C ASN A 148 -19.41 9.17 8.15
N LYS A 149 -18.80 8.02 7.89
CA LYS A 149 -18.40 7.07 8.93
C LYS A 149 -17.08 7.53 9.58
N THR A 150 -17.13 7.74 10.88
CA THR A 150 -15.92 7.93 11.69
C THR A 150 -15.29 6.58 12.01
N GLU A 151 -14.02 6.55 12.44
CA GLU A 151 -13.33 5.33 12.91
C GLU A 151 -14.15 4.55 13.95
N LYS A 152 -14.95 5.25 14.77
CA LYS A 152 -15.82 4.62 15.78
C LYS A 152 -17.03 3.91 15.18
N ALA A 153 -17.48 4.31 14.00
CA ALA A 153 -18.63 3.72 13.31
C ALA A 153 -18.23 2.60 12.33
N MET A 154 -16.94 2.45 12.03
CA MET A 154 -16.42 1.41 11.14
C MET A 154 -16.75 0.01 11.67
N THR A 155 -17.13 -0.92 10.79
CA THR A 155 -17.50 -2.30 11.10
C THR A 155 -16.45 -3.29 10.57
N LEU A 156 -16.55 -4.57 10.99
CA LEU A 156 -15.71 -5.64 10.43
C LEU A 156 -16.01 -5.87 8.93
N SER A 157 -17.24 -5.65 8.50
CA SER A 157 -17.63 -5.72 7.09
C SER A 157 -16.91 -4.65 6.27
N ASP A 158 -16.83 -3.41 6.78
CA ASP A 158 -16.11 -2.33 6.11
C ASP A 158 -14.61 -2.69 5.98
N ALA A 159 -14.01 -3.23 7.04
CA ALA A 159 -12.62 -3.68 7.00
C ALA A 159 -12.39 -4.81 5.98
N LEU A 160 -13.32 -5.77 5.89
CA LEU A 160 -13.25 -6.84 4.92
C LEU A 160 -13.40 -6.32 3.48
N MET A 161 -14.32 -5.39 3.24
CA MET A 161 -14.50 -4.76 1.91
C MET A 161 -13.25 -4.02 1.47
N ILE A 162 -12.61 -3.25 2.36
CA ILE A 162 -11.31 -2.61 2.10
C ILE A 162 -10.25 -3.67 1.80
N GLY A 163 -10.24 -4.79 2.53
CA GLY A 163 -9.32 -5.90 2.30
C GLY A 163 -9.51 -6.59 0.95
N LEU A 164 -10.75 -6.80 0.51
CA LEU A 164 -11.06 -7.33 -0.82
C LEU A 164 -10.63 -6.36 -1.93
N ALA A 165 -10.87 -5.07 -1.75
CA ALA A 165 -10.38 -4.04 -2.66
C ALA A 165 -8.84 -4.03 -2.73
N GLN A 166 -8.16 -4.19 -1.59
CA GLN A 166 -6.70 -4.30 -1.53
C GLN A 166 -6.19 -5.57 -2.23
N MET A 167 -6.91 -6.69 -2.14
CA MET A 167 -6.59 -7.92 -2.86
C MET A 167 -6.62 -7.70 -4.39
N ILE A 168 -7.63 -7.00 -4.91
CA ILE A 168 -7.69 -6.65 -6.35
C ILE A 168 -6.50 -5.76 -6.74
N ALA A 169 -6.08 -4.87 -5.86
CA ALA A 169 -4.96 -3.96 -6.10
C ALA A 169 -3.56 -4.62 -6.00
N VAL A 170 -3.47 -5.96 -5.94
CA VAL A 170 -2.22 -6.71 -6.18
C VAL A 170 -1.85 -6.69 -7.66
N VAL A 171 -2.83 -6.49 -8.55
CA VAL A 171 -2.62 -6.36 -10.00
C VAL A 171 -1.69 -5.18 -10.31
N PRO A 172 -0.63 -5.40 -11.13
CA PRO A 172 0.32 -4.35 -11.50
C PRO A 172 -0.35 -3.13 -12.13
N GLY A 173 0.08 -1.94 -11.71
CA GLY A 173 -0.49 -0.69 -12.18
C GLY A 173 -1.70 -0.20 -11.39
N LEU A 174 -2.45 -1.06 -10.71
CA LEU A 174 -3.47 -0.62 -9.77
C LEU A 174 -2.81 -0.05 -8.51
N SER A 175 -3.24 1.13 -8.09
CA SER A 175 -2.76 1.74 -6.86
C SER A 175 -3.39 1.07 -5.64
N ARG A 176 -2.58 0.40 -4.80
CA ARG A 176 -3.07 -0.20 -3.57
C ARG A 176 -3.65 0.87 -2.63
N SER A 177 -2.93 1.96 -2.42
CA SER A 177 -3.39 3.08 -1.60
C SER A 177 -4.64 3.73 -2.20
N GLY A 178 -4.66 3.98 -3.52
CA GLY A 178 -5.81 4.51 -4.22
C GLY A 178 -7.06 3.65 -4.06
N THR A 179 -6.92 2.34 -4.24
CA THR A 179 -8.04 1.38 -4.15
C THR A 179 -8.55 1.25 -2.71
N THR A 180 -7.67 1.18 -1.71
CA THR A 180 -8.10 1.08 -0.30
C THR A 180 -8.75 2.36 0.20
N ILE A 181 -8.23 3.54 -0.17
CA ILE A 181 -8.83 4.84 0.16
C ILE A 181 -10.21 4.93 -0.51
N SER A 182 -10.31 4.61 -1.80
CA SER A 182 -11.58 4.65 -2.53
C SER A 182 -12.62 3.71 -1.92
N ALA A 183 -12.24 2.48 -1.56
CA ALA A 183 -13.12 1.53 -0.90
C ALA A 183 -13.57 1.98 0.50
N GLY A 184 -12.75 2.77 1.19
CA GLY A 184 -13.11 3.34 2.48
C GLY A 184 -14.00 4.59 2.38
N MET A 185 -14.03 5.25 1.21
CA MET A 185 -14.86 6.44 0.94
C MET A 185 -16.24 6.08 0.40
N LEU A 186 -16.36 4.97 -0.31
CA LEU A 186 -17.62 4.45 -0.89
C LEU A 186 -18.37 3.59 0.10
#